data_51094fa457aeb20ba7dcc9df8c637c9c
#
_entry.id   51094fa457aeb20ba7dcc9df8c637c9c
#
_cell.length_a   1.000
_cell.length_b   1.000
_cell.length_c   1.000
_cell.angle_alpha   90.00
_cell.angle_beta   90.00
_cell.angle_gamma   90.00
#
_symmetry.space_group_name_H-M   'P 1'
#
loop_
_entity.id
_entity.type
_entity.pdbx_description
1 polymer ?
#
loop_
_entity_poly.entity_id
_entity_poly.type
_entity_poly.pdbx_seq_one_letter_code
_entity_poly.pdbx_strand_id
1 'polypeptide(L)'
;MLEYRTAGFNPYSVKYSPFFDSRLAVSAGANFGLVGNGRLYILNLTANGIVCEKYFETQDCLFDLAWSEQHENQLLTAGGDGSIKLFDIGVGEFPVAGWQEHSREVFSVHWGLVNKSTFLSSSWDGTVKIWSPERKESLMTLPVHSCVYSAQFSPHHPDVVTCVSRDSHLRVYDLRTKASAQNHMTLAIPIHAPPKVATPGFVSTGTGPTECLTHDWNKYRDSVLATAGVDGIIRTFDLRAPTGPVNLLAGHEYAVRKVSWSPHLSDVLLSASYDMTCRVWTDGSNVDQGSNGAGLAGEMGRMDAHTEFAMGVDWCLFGAEGWCSTCAWDERVLVWDVRELMRGR
;
A
#
# COMPACT_ATOMS: atom_id res chain seq x y z
N MET A 1 -9.83 -8.44 18.85
CA MET A 1 -9.96 -7.32 17.92
C MET A 1 -10.15 -6.03 18.72
N LEU A 2 -9.40 -4.96 18.39
CA LEU A 2 -9.52 -3.62 18.98
C LEU A 2 -10.07 -2.66 17.92
N GLU A 3 -10.81 -1.62 18.35
CA GLU A 3 -11.45 -0.65 17.47
C GLU A 3 -11.19 0.78 17.93
N TYR A 4 -11.00 1.68 16.94
CA TYR A 4 -11.01 3.14 17.11
C TYR A 4 -11.92 3.78 16.06
N ARG A 5 -12.70 4.79 16.44
CA ARG A 5 -13.57 5.55 15.52
C ARG A 5 -13.00 6.92 15.20
N THR A 6 -12.90 7.18 13.90
CA THR A 6 -12.45 8.47 13.35
C THR A 6 -13.63 9.40 13.05
N ALA A 7 -14.51 9.59 14.01
CA ALA A 7 -15.81 10.23 13.85
C ALA A 7 -15.80 11.45 12.90
N GLY A 8 -16.60 11.39 11.84
CA GLY A 8 -16.72 12.43 10.80
C GLY A 8 -15.62 12.42 9.75
N PHE A 9 -14.69 11.45 9.79
CA PHE A 9 -13.62 11.30 8.80
C PHE A 9 -13.53 9.86 8.31
N ASN A 10 -13.49 9.69 6.99
CA ASN A 10 -13.35 8.40 6.35
C ASN A 10 -11.86 8.06 6.18
N PRO A 11 -11.33 7.00 6.80
CA PRO A 11 -9.93 6.60 6.66
C PRO A 11 -9.59 6.10 5.25
N TYR A 12 -8.40 6.46 4.78
CA TYR A 12 -7.84 6.03 3.49
C TYR A 12 -6.63 5.12 3.63
N SER A 13 -5.78 5.37 4.61
CA SER A 13 -4.59 4.56 4.87
C SER A 13 -4.34 4.45 6.37
N VAL A 14 -3.82 3.30 6.78
CA VAL A 14 -3.35 3.03 8.13
C VAL A 14 -1.96 2.43 8.04
N LYS A 15 -1.04 2.88 8.92
CA LYS A 15 0.34 2.41 8.97
C LYS A 15 0.85 2.28 10.41
N TYR A 16 1.45 1.14 10.73
CA TYR A 16 2.20 0.98 11.96
C TYR A 16 3.50 1.80 11.91
N SER A 17 3.91 2.31 13.07
CA SER A 17 5.24 2.90 13.22
C SER A 17 6.33 1.84 13.01
N PRO A 18 7.40 2.15 12.26
CA PRO A 18 8.54 1.24 12.16
C PRO A 18 9.43 1.24 13.40
N PHE A 19 9.08 1.99 14.45
CA PHE A 19 9.86 2.09 15.69
C PHE A 19 9.11 1.56 16.91
N PHE A 20 7.77 1.55 16.89
CA PHE A 20 6.93 1.18 18.02
C PHE A 20 5.82 0.21 17.58
N ASP A 21 5.65 -0.88 18.32
CA ASP A 21 4.60 -1.88 18.10
C ASP A 21 3.19 -1.40 18.47
N SER A 22 3.12 -0.38 19.32
CA SER A 22 1.86 0.16 19.85
C SER A 22 1.38 1.42 19.13
N ARG A 23 2.14 1.97 18.18
CA ARG A 23 1.80 3.24 17.53
C ARG A 23 1.38 3.04 16.07
N LEU A 24 0.27 3.66 15.71
CA LEU A 24 -0.30 3.67 14.37
C LEU A 24 -0.53 5.11 13.90
N ALA A 25 -0.49 5.33 12.60
CA ALA A 25 -1.00 6.56 12.01
C ALA A 25 -2.11 6.24 11.01
N VAL A 26 -3.08 7.15 10.89
CA VAL A 26 -4.23 7.01 9.98
C VAL A 26 -4.43 8.31 9.24
N SER A 27 -4.43 8.24 7.91
CA SER A 27 -4.84 9.34 7.04
C SER A 27 -6.33 9.22 6.72
N ALA A 28 -7.04 10.34 6.80
CA ALA A 28 -8.48 10.36 6.59
C ALA A 28 -8.94 11.65 5.89
N GLY A 29 -10.12 11.61 5.28
CA GLY A 29 -10.77 12.76 4.67
C GLY A 29 -12.22 12.86 5.11
N ALA A 30 -12.73 14.08 5.25
CA ALA A 30 -14.15 14.32 5.45
C ALA A 30 -14.94 14.06 4.16
N ASN A 31 -16.21 13.72 4.29
CA ASN A 31 -17.15 13.55 3.17
C ASN A 31 -16.60 12.65 2.05
N PHE A 32 -16.04 11.49 2.42
CA PHE A 32 -15.44 10.53 1.49
C PHE A 32 -14.33 11.12 0.60
N GLY A 33 -13.60 12.13 1.10
CA GLY A 33 -12.53 12.80 0.38
C GLY A 33 -12.94 13.61 -0.84
N LEU A 34 -14.23 13.83 -1.05
CA LEU A 34 -14.75 14.60 -2.19
C LEU A 34 -14.63 16.10 -1.97
N VAL A 35 -14.91 16.56 -0.78
CA VAL A 35 -14.86 17.96 -0.37
C VAL A 35 -14.62 18.03 1.13
N GLY A 36 -13.71 18.88 1.56
CA GLY A 36 -13.51 19.15 2.98
C GLY A 36 -12.14 18.77 3.49
N ASN A 37 -12.01 18.90 4.79
CA ASN A 37 -10.73 18.76 5.47
C ASN A 37 -10.26 17.30 5.53
N GLY A 38 -8.95 17.14 5.59
CA GLY A 38 -8.32 15.90 5.99
C GLY A 38 -7.89 15.93 7.45
N ARG A 39 -7.64 14.75 7.98
CA ARG A 39 -7.08 14.59 9.32
C ARG A 39 -6.09 13.43 9.34
N LEU A 40 -4.94 13.69 9.96
CA LEU A 40 -3.95 12.69 10.29
C LEU A 40 -4.08 12.35 11.77
N TYR A 41 -4.39 11.11 12.09
CA TYR A 41 -4.47 10.62 13.46
C TYR A 41 -3.19 9.87 13.83
N ILE A 42 -2.72 10.08 15.06
CA ILE A 42 -1.69 9.28 15.70
C ILE A 42 -2.38 8.51 16.82
N LEU A 43 -2.43 7.20 16.68
CA LEU A 43 -3.11 6.29 17.58
C LEU A 43 -2.09 5.47 18.37
N ASN A 44 -2.41 5.16 19.62
CA ASN A 44 -1.59 4.31 20.48
C ASN A 44 -2.43 3.15 21.01
N LEU A 45 -1.89 1.94 20.91
CA LEU A 45 -2.46 0.74 21.49
C LEU A 45 -2.13 0.69 22.98
N THR A 46 -3.15 0.59 23.81
CA THR A 46 -3.02 0.50 25.25
C THR A 46 -3.72 -0.75 25.79
N ALA A 47 -3.47 -1.10 27.03
CA ALA A 47 -4.17 -2.21 27.68
C ALA A 47 -5.70 -2.03 27.70
N ASN A 48 -6.21 -0.79 27.58
CA ASN A 48 -7.63 -0.45 27.62
C ASN A 48 -8.24 -0.22 26.22
N GLY A 49 -7.48 -0.46 25.14
CA GLY A 49 -7.91 -0.24 23.76
C GLY A 49 -7.06 0.75 22.99
N ILE A 50 -7.56 1.26 21.88
CA ILE A 50 -6.89 2.23 21.03
C ILE A 50 -7.24 3.65 21.49
N VAL A 51 -6.25 4.49 21.72
CA VAL A 51 -6.43 5.91 22.08
C VAL A 51 -5.79 6.82 21.05
N CYS A 52 -6.37 7.98 20.80
CA CYS A 52 -5.78 9.00 19.98
C CYS A 52 -4.76 9.80 20.83
N GLU A 53 -3.49 9.68 20.48
CA GLU A 53 -2.40 10.42 21.11
C GLU A 53 -2.40 11.88 20.64
N LYS A 54 -2.57 12.06 19.30
CA LYS A 54 -2.56 13.37 18.64
C LYS A 54 -3.29 13.29 17.31
N TYR A 55 -3.77 14.41 16.82
CA TYR A 55 -4.21 14.56 15.44
C TYR A 55 -3.74 15.88 14.84
N PHE A 56 -3.66 15.90 13.50
CA PHE A 56 -3.36 17.10 12.72
C PHE A 56 -4.45 17.31 11.68
N GLU A 57 -4.91 18.54 11.55
CA GLU A 57 -5.90 18.91 10.53
C GLU A 57 -5.23 19.45 9.29
N THR A 58 -5.79 19.11 8.13
CA THR A 58 -5.36 19.60 6.83
C THR A 58 -6.55 20.20 6.08
N GLN A 59 -6.27 21.04 5.10
CA GLN A 59 -7.31 21.71 4.31
C GLN A 59 -7.97 20.79 3.27
N ASP A 60 -7.33 19.65 2.96
CA ASP A 60 -7.81 18.69 1.98
C ASP A 60 -7.59 17.26 2.45
N CYS A 61 -8.29 16.31 1.83
CA CYS A 61 -8.21 14.89 2.12
C CYS A 61 -6.77 14.37 2.10
N LEU A 62 -6.48 13.42 2.97
CA LEU A 62 -5.21 12.69 3.00
C LEU A 62 -5.42 11.27 2.47
N PHE A 63 -4.85 10.96 1.31
CA PHE A 63 -5.04 9.65 0.65
C PHE A 63 -4.06 8.57 1.12
N ASP A 64 -2.84 8.95 1.53
CA ASP A 64 -1.85 8.00 2.02
C ASP A 64 -0.93 8.65 3.05
N LEU A 65 -0.15 7.83 3.75
CA LEU A 65 0.88 8.27 4.69
C LEU A 65 2.07 7.31 4.69
N ALA A 66 3.23 7.82 5.07
CA ALA A 66 4.43 7.02 5.26
C ALA A 66 5.23 7.53 6.47
N TRP A 67 5.54 6.62 7.40
CA TRP A 67 6.45 6.94 8.49
C TRP A 67 7.87 7.19 7.97
N SER A 68 8.59 8.09 8.64
CA SER A 68 10.02 8.25 8.44
C SER A 68 10.76 7.00 8.87
N GLU A 69 11.78 6.62 8.13
CA GLU A 69 12.70 5.54 8.50
C GLU A 69 13.93 6.04 9.29
N GLN A 70 14.01 7.37 9.53
CA GLN A 70 15.12 7.99 10.25
C GLN A 70 14.68 8.57 11.60
N HIS A 71 13.44 9.06 11.69
CA HIS A 71 12.94 9.79 12.86
C HIS A 71 11.63 9.19 13.34
N GLU A 72 11.63 8.69 14.56
CA GLU A 72 10.50 7.96 15.17
C GLU A 72 9.19 8.77 15.30
N ASN A 73 9.29 10.10 15.27
CA ASN A 73 8.15 11.01 15.42
C ASN A 73 7.73 11.68 14.11
N GLN A 74 8.37 11.37 12.99
CA GLN A 74 8.09 12.02 11.71
C GLN A 74 7.35 11.11 10.75
N LEU A 75 6.42 11.70 9.99
CA LEU A 75 5.67 11.01 8.95
C LEU A 75 5.21 11.97 7.86
N LEU A 76 5.12 11.43 6.64
CA LEU A 76 4.62 12.11 5.45
C LEU A 76 3.15 11.83 5.23
N THR A 77 2.46 12.77 4.59
CA THR A 77 1.10 12.59 4.08
C THR A 77 1.00 12.98 2.61
N ALA A 78 0.14 12.28 1.89
CA ALA A 78 -0.25 12.55 0.52
C ALA A 78 -1.57 13.29 0.48
N GLY A 79 -1.58 14.53 -0.01
CA GLY A 79 -2.74 15.42 0.00
C GLY A 79 -3.51 15.42 -1.32
N GLY A 80 -4.83 15.61 -1.24
CA GLY A 80 -5.71 15.83 -2.38
C GLY A 80 -5.45 17.15 -3.10
N ASP A 81 -4.84 18.11 -2.40
CA ASP A 81 -4.39 19.39 -2.95
C ASP A 81 -3.11 19.31 -3.79
N GLY A 82 -2.55 18.12 -4.00
CA GLY A 82 -1.28 17.91 -4.69
C GLY A 82 -0.05 18.15 -3.81
N SER A 83 -0.24 18.41 -2.52
CA SER A 83 0.86 18.62 -1.58
C SER A 83 1.31 17.33 -0.91
N ILE A 84 2.57 17.31 -0.51
CA ILE A 84 3.14 16.36 0.43
C ILE A 84 3.54 17.15 1.66
N LYS A 85 3.16 16.68 2.84
CA LYS A 85 3.46 17.38 4.11
C LYS A 85 4.18 16.42 5.06
N LEU A 86 5.23 16.93 5.71
CA LEU A 86 5.95 16.22 6.77
C LEU A 86 5.46 16.75 8.11
N PHE A 87 4.96 15.87 8.95
CA PHE A 87 4.55 16.16 10.32
C PHE A 87 5.55 15.59 11.31
N ASP A 88 5.70 16.26 12.43
CA ASP A 88 6.46 15.79 13.59
C ASP A 88 5.54 15.78 14.82
N ILE A 89 5.37 14.61 15.42
CA ILE A 89 4.45 14.41 16.55
C ILE A 89 4.89 15.25 17.78
N GLY A 90 6.19 15.42 17.93
CA GLY A 90 6.77 16.18 19.05
C GLY A 90 6.71 17.72 18.88
N VAL A 91 6.41 18.21 17.69
CA VAL A 91 6.52 19.64 17.36
C VAL A 91 5.21 20.19 16.82
N GLY A 92 4.49 20.95 17.66
CA GLY A 92 3.36 21.79 17.22
C GLY A 92 2.16 21.06 16.61
N GLU A 93 1.32 21.83 15.92
CA GLU A 93 0.07 21.39 15.27
C GLU A 93 0.15 21.49 13.73
N PHE A 94 1.25 22.01 13.20
CA PHE A 94 1.44 22.27 11.78
C PHE A 94 2.53 21.36 11.20
N PRO A 95 2.52 21.12 9.87
CA PRO A 95 3.59 20.41 9.21
C PRO A 95 4.93 21.16 9.36
N VAL A 96 6.00 20.41 9.56
CA VAL A 96 7.37 20.98 9.70
C VAL A 96 8.02 21.23 8.33
N ALA A 97 7.55 20.55 7.28
CA ALA A 97 7.94 20.77 5.90
C ALA A 97 6.79 20.43 4.94
N GLY A 98 6.87 20.95 3.71
CA GLY A 98 5.89 20.66 2.67
C GLY A 98 6.45 20.88 1.28
N TRP A 99 5.93 20.12 0.32
CA TRP A 99 6.29 20.12 -1.11
C TRP A 99 5.02 20.23 -1.96
N GLN A 100 5.05 21.09 -2.98
CA GLN A 100 3.92 21.37 -3.86
C GLN A 100 4.38 21.47 -5.32
N GLU A 101 4.72 20.33 -5.92
CA GLU A 101 5.09 20.29 -7.34
C GLU A 101 4.12 19.45 -8.19
N HIS A 102 3.32 18.58 -7.55
CA HIS A 102 2.30 17.85 -8.28
C HIS A 102 1.15 18.77 -8.65
N SER A 103 0.67 18.63 -9.89
CA SER A 103 -0.44 19.45 -10.41
C SER A 103 -1.82 18.84 -10.13
N ARG A 104 -1.86 17.63 -9.60
CA ARG A 104 -3.06 16.91 -9.20
C ARG A 104 -2.83 16.16 -7.89
N GLU A 105 -3.85 15.47 -7.43
CA GLU A 105 -3.87 14.72 -6.18
C GLU A 105 -2.64 13.78 -6.05
N VAL A 106 -1.98 13.79 -4.90
CA VAL A 106 -0.96 12.81 -4.54
C VAL A 106 -1.66 11.62 -3.92
N PHE A 107 -1.53 10.45 -4.55
CA PHE A 107 -2.30 9.27 -4.18
C PHE A 107 -1.54 8.27 -3.32
N SER A 108 -0.22 8.27 -3.39
CA SER A 108 0.62 7.51 -2.47
C SER A 108 1.94 8.21 -2.16
N VAL A 109 2.47 7.93 -0.99
CA VAL A 109 3.82 8.28 -0.53
C VAL A 109 4.50 7.06 0.04
N HIS A 110 5.83 6.95 -0.17
CA HIS A 110 6.59 5.83 0.34
C HIS A 110 8.00 6.27 0.73
N TRP A 111 8.42 5.94 1.94
CA TRP A 111 9.77 6.22 2.41
C TRP A 111 10.72 5.11 1.98
N GLY A 112 11.95 5.45 1.58
CA GLY A 112 12.96 4.48 1.17
C GLY A 112 13.42 3.64 2.37
N LEU A 113 13.24 2.32 2.30
CA LEU A 113 13.60 1.40 3.39
C LEU A 113 15.11 1.14 3.45
N VAL A 114 15.78 1.12 2.31
CA VAL A 114 17.23 0.89 2.18
C VAL A 114 17.98 2.21 2.23
N ASN A 115 17.64 3.13 1.32
CA ASN A 115 18.12 4.51 1.36
C ASN A 115 17.14 5.37 2.14
N LYS A 116 17.33 5.46 3.44
CA LYS A 116 16.42 6.13 4.36
C LYS A 116 16.40 7.66 4.23
N SER A 117 17.26 8.25 3.39
CA SER A 117 17.34 9.71 3.18
C SER A 117 16.40 10.23 2.10
N THR A 118 15.64 9.36 1.44
CA THR A 118 14.75 9.71 0.34
C THR A 118 13.35 9.13 0.53
N PHE A 119 12.37 9.81 -0.04
CA PHE A 119 11.01 9.32 -0.17
C PHE A 119 10.50 9.57 -1.59
N LEU A 120 9.40 8.94 -1.97
CA LEU A 120 8.74 9.16 -3.23
C LEU A 120 7.25 9.44 -3.06
N SER A 121 6.67 10.03 -4.10
CA SER A 121 5.24 10.26 -4.24
C SER A 121 4.75 9.84 -5.60
N SER A 122 3.50 9.44 -5.69
CA SER A 122 2.81 9.19 -6.96
C SER A 122 1.53 10.01 -7.05
N SER A 123 1.23 10.50 -8.25
CA SER A 123 0.11 11.41 -8.47
C SER A 123 -0.73 11.07 -9.70
N TRP A 124 -1.95 11.53 -9.67
CA TRP A 124 -2.84 11.52 -10.83
C TRP A 124 -2.39 12.47 -11.94
N ASP A 125 -1.38 13.31 -11.71
CA ASP A 125 -0.73 14.08 -12.78
C ASP A 125 0.11 13.22 -13.73
N GLY A 126 0.21 11.92 -13.47
CA GLY A 126 0.93 10.97 -14.31
C GLY A 126 2.43 10.94 -14.05
N THR A 127 2.86 11.37 -12.88
CA THR A 127 4.27 11.35 -12.48
C THR A 127 4.51 10.63 -11.16
N VAL A 128 5.71 10.07 -11.03
CA VAL A 128 6.32 9.68 -9.74
C VAL A 128 7.49 10.63 -9.50
N LYS A 129 7.56 11.20 -8.31
CA LYS A 129 8.65 12.11 -7.92
C LYS A 129 9.43 11.53 -6.75
N ILE A 130 10.74 11.76 -6.77
CA ILE A 130 11.67 11.35 -5.72
C ILE A 130 12.16 12.61 -5.02
N TRP A 131 12.20 12.55 -3.70
CA TRP A 131 12.44 13.69 -2.83
C TRP A 131 13.50 13.38 -1.76
N SER A 132 14.06 14.44 -1.20
CA SER A 132 14.80 14.40 0.07
C SER A 132 14.14 15.38 1.05
N PRO A 133 14.00 15.03 2.33
CA PRO A 133 13.50 15.93 3.36
C PRO A 133 14.30 17.24 3.50
N GLU A 134 15.58 17.21 3.09
CA GLU A 134 16.49 18.34 3.16
C GLU A 134 16.32 19.35 2.00
N ARG A 135 15.54 19.00 0.97
CA ARG A 135 15.39 19.81 -0.25
C ARG A 135 13.94 20.20 -0.47
N LYS A 136 13.73 21.41 -0.99
CA LYS A 136 12.40 21.93 -1.35
C LYS A 136 11.90 21.40 -2.70
N GLU A 137 12.83 21.03 -3.59
CA GLU A 137 12.54 20.58 -4.94
C GLU A 137 12.76 19.07 -5.05
N SER A 138 12.02 18.44 -5.96
CA SER A 138 12.19 17.03 -6.25
C SER A 138 13.59 16.74 -6.81
N LEU A 139 14.16 15.61 -6.38
CA LEU A 139 15.45 15.14 -6.90
C LEU A 139 15.30 14.63 -8.33
N MET A 140 14.17 14.00 -8.61
CA MET A 140 13.90 13.38 -9.91
C MET A 140 12.38 13.26 -10.13
N THR A 141 11.99 13.41 -11.40
CA THR A 141 10.61 13.16 -11.85
C THR A 141 10.62 12.04 -12.89
N LEU A 142 9.83 10.98 -12.64
CA LEU A 142 9.64 9.86 -13.55
C LEU A 142 8.26 10.02 -14.22
N PRO A 143 8.19 10.34 -15.51
CA PRO A 143 6.93 10.46 -16.23
C PRO A 143 6.37 9.06 -16.53
N VAL A 144 5.11 8.85 -16.16
CA VAL A 144 4.34 7.62 -16.41
C VAL A 144 3.29 7.86 -17.49
N HIS A 145 2.84 9.12 -17.65
CA HIS A 145 1.82 9.55 -18.62
C HIS A 145 0.43 8.89 -18.40
N SER A 146 0.18 8.37 -17.22
CA SER A 146 -1.10 7.79 -16.79
C SER A 146 -1.26 8.02 -15.30
N CYS A 147 -2.48 8.17 -14.78
CA CYS A 147 -2.71 8.35 -13.35
C CYS A 147 -2.00 7.25 -12.55
N VAL A 148 -1.12 7.62 -11.63
CA VAL A 148 -0.36 6.68 -10.81
C VAL A 148 -1.03 6.53 -9.46
N TYR A 149 -1.45 5.31 -9.14
CA TYR A 149 -2.15 5.03 -7.89
C TYR A 149 -1.22 4.58 -6.76
N SER A 150 -0.12 3.92 -7.10
CA SER A 150 0.85 3.46 -6.10
C SER A 150 2.25 3.45 -6.68
N ALA A 151 3.22 3.93 -5.92
CA ALA A 151 4.64 3.79 -6.22
C ALA A 151 5.42 3.41 -4.96
N GLN A 152 6.46 2.61 -5.10
CA GLN A 152 7.28 2.12 -3.99
C GLN A 152 8.74 1.99 -4.40
N PHE A 153 9.65 2.25 -3.46
CA PHE A 153 11.02 1.74 -3.56
C PHE A 153 11.03 0.23 -3.31
N SER A 154 11.94 -0.48 -3.97
CA SER A 154 12.21 -1.86 -3.60
C SER A 154 12.78 -1.92 -2.18
N PRO A 155 12.30 -2.85 -1.33
CA PRO A 155 12.89 -3.07 -0.01
C PRO A 155 14.26 -3.76 -0.05
N HIS A 156 14.68 -4.23 -1.22
CA HIS A 156 15.93 -4.98 -1.42
C HIS A 156 17.00 -4.16 -2.15
N HIS A 157 16.58 -3.22 -3.02
CA HIS A 157 17.48 -2.42 -3.85
C HIS A 157 17.16 -0.93 -3.75
N PRO A 158 18.09 -0.09 -3.27
CA PRO A 158 17.80 1.33 -2.98
C PRO A 158 17.45 2.16 -4.22
N ASP A 159 17.92 1.73 -5.40
CA ASP A 159 17.79 2.48 -6.64
C ASP A 159 16.67 1.94 -7.55
N VAL A 160 15.90 0.96 -7.09
CA VAL A 160 14.80 0.39 -7.85
C VAL A 160 13.47 0.94 -7.34
N VAL A 161 12.70 1.49 -8.26
CA VAL A 161 11.35 2.02 -8.02
C VAL A 161 10.36 1.28 -8.89
N THR A 162 9.20 0.97 -8.33
CA THR A 162 8.06 0.41 -9.07
C THR A 162 6.85 1.29 -8.93
N CYS A 163 5.99 1.28 -9.95
CA CYS A 163 4.69 1.92 -9.87
C CYS A 163 3.64 1.16 -10.68
N VAL A 164 2.38 1.34 -10.26
CA VAL A 164 1.21 0.86 -10.98
C VAL A 164 0.27 2.02 -11.28
N SER A 165 -0.41 1.94 -12.39
CA SER A 165 -1.17 3.04 -12.95
C SER A 165 -2.48 2.60 -13.62
N ARG A 166 -3.28 3.59 -13.98
CA ARG A 166 -4.58 3.44 -14.60
C ARG A 166 -4.54 2.62 -15.90
N ASP A 167 -3.45 2.70 -16.65
CA ASP A 167 -3.27 1.97 -17.91
C ASP A 167 -2.92 0.47 -17.73
N SER A 168 -3.07 -0.04 -16.51
CA SER A 168 -2.87 -1.46 -16.18
C SER A 168 -1.44 -1.97 -16.40
N HIS A 169 -0.45 -1.13 -16.18
CA HIS A 169 0.95 -1.54 -16.24
C HIS A 169 1.63 -1.45 -14.89
N LEU A 170 2.44 -2.47 -14.61
CA LEU A 170 3.48 -2.42 -13.60
C LEU A 170 4.77 -1.97 -14.28
N ARG A 171 5.33 -0.86 -13.83
CA ARG A 171 6.59 -0.31 -14.34
C ARG A 171 7.68 -0.43 -13.31
N VAL A 172 8.88 -0.75 -13.78
CA VAL A 172 10.09 -0.85 -12.98
C VAL A 172 11.11 0.15 -13.51
N TYR A 173 11.66 0.94 -12.63
CA TYR A 173 12.69 1.94 -12.91
C TYR A 173 13.96 1.59 -12.14
N ASP A 174 15.12 1.72 -12.80
CA ASP A 174 16.43 1.66 -12.14
C ASP A 174 17.07 3.05 -12.23
N LEU A 175 17.17 3.74 -11.11
CA LEU A 175 17.63 5.12 -11.01
C LEU A 175 19.12 5.29 -11.37
N ARG A 176 19.89 4.19 -11.38
CA ARG A 176 21.31 4.20 -11.77
C ARG A 176 21.50 4.27 -13.30
N THR A 177 20.49 3.90 -14.04
CA THR A 177 20.55 3.97 -15.51
C THR A 177 20.60 5.43 -15.94
N LYS A 178 21.32 5.71 -17.04
CA LYS A 178 21.33 7.07 -17.61
C LYS A 178 19.93 7.43 -18.09
N ALA A 179 19.55 8.68 -17.89
CA ALA A 179 18.34 9.21 -18.49
C ALA A 179 18.40 9.00 -20.01
N SER A 180 17.46 8.25 -20.53
CA SER A 180 17.31 7.90 -21.94
C SER A 180 15.90 8.28 -22.41
N ALA A 181 15.54 7.93 -23.63
CA ALA A 181 14.15 8.07 -24.11
C ALA A 181 13.12 7.32 -23.23
N GLN A 182 13.55 6.32 -22.46
CA GLN A 182 12.71 5.56 -21.53
C GLN A 182 12.73 6.10 -20.09
N ASN A 183 13.49 7.14 -19.81
CA ASN A 183 13.51 7.86 -18.52
C ASN A 183 13.69 6.93 -17.30
N HIS A 184 14.80 6.16 -17.30
CA HIS A 184 15.14 5.14 -16.27
C HIS A 184 14.23 3.90 -16.24
N MET A 185 13.18 3.81 -17.04
CA MET A 185 12.31 2.64 -17.09
C MET A 185 13.06 1.45 -17.70
N THR A 186 13.16 0.37 -16.96
CA THR A 186 13.82 -0.87 -17.38
C THR A 186 12.82 -1.94 -17.81
N LEU A 187 11.60 -1.91 -17.27
CA LEU A 187 10.58 -2.90 -17.53
C LEU A 187 9.18 -2.30 -17.43
N ALA A 188 8.29 -2.73 -18.32
CA ALA A 188 6.85 -2.48 -18.23
C ALA A 188 6.09 -3.78 -18.49
N ILE A 189 5.31 -4.23 -17.51
CA ILE A 189 4.57 -5.48 -17.56
C ILE A 189 3.07 -5.14 -17.65
N PRO A 190 2.37 -5.60 -18.70
CA PRO A 190 0.91 -5.49 -18.73
C PRO A 190 0.32 -6.46 -17.70
N ILE A 191 -0.42 -5.95 -16.71
CA ILE A 191 -0.93 -6.73 -15.58
C ILE A 191 -2.02 -7.71 -16.03
N HIS A 192 -2.84 -7.33 -17.00
CA HIS A 192 -3.95 -8.13 -17.52
C HIS A 192 -3.61 -8.96 -18.75
N ALA A 193 -2.32 -9.21 -19.02
CA ALA A 193 -1.94 -10.16 -20.07
C ALA A 193 -2.51 -11.55 -19.77
N PRO A 194 -3.06 -12.25 -20.77
CA PRO A 194 -3.58 -13.60 -20.54
C PRO A 194 -2.48 -14.53 -19.98
N PRO A 195 -2.80 -15.37 -19.00
CA PRO A 195 -1.83 -16.31 -18.47
C PRO A 195 -1.38 -17.27 -19.59
N LYS A 196 -0.09 -17.60 -19.63
CA LYS A 196 0.48 -18.53 -20.63
C LYS A 196 -0.07 -19.96 -20.51
N VAL A 197 -0.63 -20.31 -19.36
CA VAL A 197 -1.27 -21.60 -19.08
C VAL A 197 -2.73 -21.33 -18.72
N ALA A 198 -3.65 -21.96 -19.46
CA ALA A 198 -5.07 -21.88 -19.14
C ALA A 198 -5.32 -22.49 -17.75
N THR A 199 -5.68 -21.66 -16.79
CA THR A 199 -6.09 -22.12 -15.46
C THR A 199 -7.53 -22.61 -15.55
N PRO A 200 -7.83 -23.89 -15.25
CA PRO A 200 -9.19 -24.40 -15.28
C PRO A 200 -10.09 -23.59 -14.33
N GLY A 201 -11.22 -23.10 -14.84
CA GLY A 201 -12.20 -22.34 -14.06
C GLY A 201 -12.05 -20.81 -14.10
N PHE A 202 -11.01 -20.27 -14.76
CA PHE A 202 -10.86 -18.84 -14.94
C PHE A 202 -11.67 -18.38 -16.16
N VAL A 203 -12.78 -17.70 -15.94
CA VAL A 203 -13.51 -16.98 -16.98
C VAL A 203 -13.01 -15.53 -16.94
N SER A 204 -12.28 -15.11 -17.96
CA SER A 204 -11.95 -13.69 -18.16
C SER A 204 -13.25 -12.93 -18.40
N THR A 205 -13.74 -12.23 -17.39
CA THR A 205 -14.98 -11.45 -17.45
C THR A 205 -14.76 -10.02 -17.95
N GLY A 206 -13.54 -9.63 -18.31
CA GLY A 206 -13.19 -8.28 -18.70
C GLY A 206 -12.75 -8.16 -20.15
N THR A 207 -13.37 -7.26 -20.89
CA THR A 207 -13.11 -6.94 -22.30
C THR A 207 -11.92 -5.99 -22.50
N GLY A 208 -11.07 -5.77 -21.50
CA GLY A 208 -9.91 -4.86 -21.63
C GLY A 208 -9.10 -4.72 -20.35
N PRO A 209 -7.99 -3.98 -20.40
CA PRO A 209 -7.17 -3.66 -19.23
C PRO A 209 -7.98 -2.81 -18.25
N THR A 210 -7.96 -3.22 -16.96
CA THR A 210 -8.60 -2.51 -15.85
C THR A 210 -7.53 -1.79 -15.02
N GLU A 211 -7.93 -0.76 -14.28
CA GLU A 211 -7.01 0.04 -13.47
C GLU A 211 -6.36 -0.81 -12.38
N CYS A 212 -5.05 -0.67 -12.23
CA CYS A 212 -4.29 -1.25 -11.12
C CYS A 212 -4.13 -0.22 -10.03
N LEU A 213 -4.65 -0.50 -8.84
CA LEU A 213 -4.76 0.46 -7.74
C LEU A 213 -3.62 0.34 -6.72
N THR A 214 -3.02 -0.84 -6.60
CA THR A 214 -2.05 -1.13 -5.54
C THR A 214 -1.04 -2.17 -5.98
N HIS A 215 0.14 -2.09 -5.37
CA HIS A 215 1.13 -3.16 -5.42
C HIS A 215 1.92 -3.15 -4.12
N ASP A 216 2.58 -4.26 -3.81
CA ASP A 216 3.54 -4.36 -2.72
C ASP A 216 4.61 -5.40 -3.01
N TRP A 217 5.85 -5.13 -2.56
CA TRP A 217 6.98 -6.02 -2.67
C TRP A 217 6.96 -7.11 -1.61
N ASN A 218 7.31 -8.33 -2.01
CA ASN A 218 7.61 -9.38 -1.06
C ASN A 218 8.84 -9.02 -0.23
N LYS A 219 8.78 -9.24 1.09
CA LYS A 219 9.82 -8.79 2.01
C LYS A 219 11.02 -9.74 2.06
N TYR A 220 10.89 -10.96 1.51
CA TYR A 220 11.89 -12.03 1.54
C TYR A 220 12.45 -12.36 0.15
N ARG A 221 11.64 -12.18 -0.89
CA ARG A 221 11.99 -12.50 -2.28
C ARG A 221 12.15 -11.21 -3.08
N ASP A 222 13.38 -10.90 -3.45
CA ASP A 222 13.80 -9.64 -4.06
C ASP A 222 13.20 -9.32 -5.43
N SER A 223 12.71 -10.34 -6.12
CA SER A 223 12.13 -10.24 -7.46
C SER A 223 10.60 -10.39 -7.49
N VAL A 224 9.97 -10.63 -6.33
CA VAL A 224 8.54 -10.94 -6.25
C VAL A 224 7.75 -9.75 -5.71
N LEU A 225 6.63 -9.45 -6.36
CA LEU A 225 5.68 -8.46 -5.91
C LEU A 225 4.24 -8.89 -6.23
N ALA A 226 3.28 -8.30 -5.53
CA ALA A 226 1.86 -8.48 -5.79
C ALA A 226 1.25 -7.18 -6.34
N THR A 227 0.27 -7.30 -7.22
CA THR A 227 -0.54 -6.20 -7.75
C THR A 227 -2.02 -6.52 -7.60
N ALA A 228 -2.86 -5.50 -7.46
CA ALA A 228 -4.30 -5.66 -7.49
C ALA A 228 -5.01 -4.37 -7.92
N GLY A 229 -6.26 -4.48 -8.34
CA GLY A 229 -6.99 -3.34 -8.85
C GLY A 229 -8.50 -3.57 -8.97
N VAL A 230 -9.08 -2.91 -9.96
CA VAL A 230 -10.53 -2.81 -10.14
C VAL A 230 -11.19 -4.16 -10.44
N ASP A 231 -10.47 -5.11 -11.02
CA ASP A 231 -11.01 -6.43 -11.34
C ASP A 231 -11.14 -7.40 -10.14
N GLY A 232 -10.72 -6.95 -8.94
CA GLY A 232 -10.84 -7.77 -7.72
C GLY A 232 -9.84 -8.93 -7.63
N ILE A 233 -8.88 -9.05 -8.56
CA ILE A 233 -7.93 -10.15 -8.60
C ILE A 233 -6.55 -9.66 -8.16
N ILE A 234 -5.96 -10.37 -7.20
CA ILE A 234 -4.57 -10.16 -6.79
C ILE A 234 -3.68 -11.03 -7.68
N ARG A 235 -2.63 -10.43 -8.24
CA ARG A 235 -1.65 -11.12 -9.08
C ARG A 235 -0.27 -11.01 -8.48
N THR A 236 0.46 -12.12 -8.41
CA THR A 236 1.87 -12.10 -8.04
C THR A 236 2.73 -12.20 -9.30
N PHE A 237 3.82 -11.47 -9.33
CA PHE A 237 4.79 -11.45 -10.43
C PHE A 237 6.19 -11.76 -9.91
N ASP A 238 6.97 -12.48 -10.73
CA ASP A 238 8.41 -12.59 -10.57
C ASP A 238 9.09 -11.78 -11.69
N LEU A 239 9.83 -10.74 -11.33
CA LEU A 239 10.49 -9.85 -12.28
C LEU A 239 11.59 -10.53 -13.09
N ARG A 240 12.05 -11.71 -12.68
CA ARG A 240 13.00 -12.55 -13.45
C ARG A 240 12.34 -13.23 -14.65
N ALA A 241 11.00 -13.42 -14.57
CA ALA A 241 10.20 -14.01 -15.63
C ALA A 241 8.94 -13.18 -15.90
N PRO A 242 9.08 -11.93 -16.41
CA PRO A 242 8.02 -10.92 -16.45
C PRO A 242 6.96 -11.16 -17.54
N THR A 243 6.80 -12.37 -18.00
CA THR A 243 5.93 -12.69 -19.14
C THR A 243 4.46 -12.88 -18.78
N GLY A 244 4.14 -12.88 -17.49
CA GLY A 244 2.78 -13.02 -16.96
C GLY A 244 2.80 -13.23 -15.44
N PRO A 245 1.63 -13.21 -14.81
CA PRO A 245 1.54 -13.47 -13.38
C PRO A 245 1.92 -14.92 -13.02
N VAL A 246 2.54 -15.08 -11.85
CA VAL A 246 2.84 -16.40 -11.27
C VAL A 246 1.58 -17.01 -10.65
N ASN A 247 0.82 -16.19 -9.90
CA ASN A 247 -0.43 -16.59 -9.27
C ASN A 247 -1.55 -15.61 -9.58
N LEU A 248 -2.77 -16.13 -9.56
CA LEU A 248 -4.03 -15.38 -9.62
C LEU A 248 -4.84 -15.73 -8.39
N LEU A 249 -4.96 -14.80 -7.44
CA LEU A 249 -5.72 -14.98 -6.21
C LEU A 249 -7.05 -14.27 -6.38
N ALA A 250 -8.07 -15.04 -6.72
CA ALA A 250 -9.43 -14.57 -6.96
C ALA A 250 -10.32 -14.87 -5.75
N GLY A 251 -11.21 -13.94 -5.45
CA GLY A 251 -12.18 -14.09 -4.35
C GLY A 251 -12.88 -12.78 -3.98
N HIS A 252 -12.22 -11.62 -4.11
CA HIS A 252 -12.88 -10.33 -3.92
C HIS A 252 -13.93 -10.10 -5.02
N GLU A 253 -15.07 -9.53 -4.62
CA GLU A 253 -16.20 -9.22 -5.52
C GLU A 253 -16.05 -7.83 -6.18
N TYR A 254 -15.30 -6.93 -5.54
CA TYR A 254 -15.06 -5.57 -5.99
C TYR A 254 -13.57 -5.25 -5.98
N ALA A 255 -13.24 -4.01 -6.38
CA ALA A 255 -11.87 -3.53 -6.48
C ALA A 255 -11.07 -3.75 -5.19
N VAL A 256 -9.85 -4.24 -5.35
CA VAL A 256 -8.87 -4.35 -4.27
C VAL A 256 -8.10 -3.04 -4.18
N ARG A 257 -8.27 -2.33 -3.06
CA ARG A 257 -7.71 -0.99 -2.86
C ARG A 257 -6.27 -1.03 -2.32
N LYS A 258 -5.95 -2.00 -1.47
CA LYS A 258 -4.61 -2.15 -0.88
C LYS A 258 -4.23 -3.61 -0.73
N VAL A 259 -2.97 -3.90 -1.01
CA VAL A 259 -2.32 -5.19 -0.68
C VAL A 259 -1.08 -4.93 0.16
N SER A 260 -0.73 -5.86 1.04
CA SER A 260 0.48 -5.77 1.86
C SER A 260 1.01 -7.17 2.16
N TRP A 261 2.26 -7.43 1.77
CA TRP A 261 2.97 -8.66 2.13
C TRP A 261 3.32 -8.69 3.60
N SER A 262 3.19 -9.84 4.22
CA SER A 262 3.59 -10.05 5.61
C SER A 262 5.10 -9.80 5.79
N PRO A 263 5.50 -9.07 6.84
CA PRO A 263 6.90 -8.95 7.22
C PRO A 263 7.41 -10.18 7.98
N HIS A 264 6.55 -11.13 8.33
CA HIS A 264 6.89 -12.31 9.14
C HIS A 264 6.84 -13.61 8.35
N LEU A 265 5.92 -13.71 7.37
CA LEU A 265 5.67 -14.90 6.57
C LEU A 265 5.88 -14.59 5.08
N SER A 266 6.78 -15.34 4.45
CA SER A 266 7.25 -15.05 3.08
C SER A 266 6.19 -15.28 1.99
N ASP A 267 5.15 -16.04 2.29
CA ASP A 267 4.11 -16.47 1.37
C ASP A 267 2.73 -15.86 1.67
N VAL A 268 2.62 -15.06 2.74
CA VAL A 268 1.33 -14.51 3.21
C VAL A 268 1.20 -13.03 2.86
N LEU A 269 0.03 -12.62 2.39
CA LEU A 269 -0.33 -11.24 2.14
C LEU A 269 -1.76 -10.91 2.60
N LEU A 270 -1.99 -9.63 2.90
CA LEU A 270 -3.29 -9.04 3.20
C LEU A 270 -3.82 -8.24 2.03
N SER A 271 -5.14 -8.15 1.94
CA SER A 271 -5.82 -7.24 1.03
C SER A 271 -6.99 -6.52 1.72
N ALA A 272 -7.29 -5.30 1.26
CA ALA A 272 -8.50 -4.56 1.56
C ALA A 272 -9.25 -4.27 0.26
N SER A 273 -10.57 -4.43 0.28
CA SER A 273 -11.40 -4.29 -0.92
C SER A 273 -12.67 -3.48 -0.67
N TYR A 274 -13.20 -2.93 -1.74
CA TYR A 274 -14.51 -2.26 -1.76
C TYR A 274 -15.68 -3.24 -1.55
N ASP A 275 -15.42 -4.55 -1.47
CA ASP A 275 -16.41 -5.54 -1.00
C ASP A 275 -16.56 -5.56 0.52
N MET A 276 -16.01 -4.53 1.23
CA MET A 276 -16.06 -4.34 2.70
C MET A 276 -15.27 -5.41 3.47
N THR A 277 -14.48 -6.24 2.79
CA THR A 277 -13.71 -7.30 3.41
C THR A 277 -12.21 -7.04 3.36
N CYS A 278 -11.51 -7.51 4.38
CA CYS A 278 -10.08 -7.71 4.35
C CYS A 278 -9.79 -9.21 4.35
N ARG A 279 -8.89 -9.67 3.49
CA ARG A 279 -8.60 -11.10 3.36
C ARG A 279 -7.13 -11.40 3.52
N VAL A 280 -6.86 -12.59 4.03
CA VAL A 280 -5.52 -13.18 4.18
C VAL A 280 -5.34 -14.19 3.07
N TRP A 281 -4.21 -14.15 2.38
CA TRP A 281 -3.91 -15.01 1.25
C TRP A 281 -2.55 -15.68 1.42
N THR A 282 -2.38 -16.86 0.81
CA THR A 282 -1.05 -17.44 0.55
C THR A 282 -0.80 -17.54 -0.95
N ASP A 283 0.43 -17.30 -1.36
CA ASP A 283 0.85 -17.54 -2.75
C ASP A 283 1.35 -18.99 -2.98
N GLY A 284 1.30 -19.83 -1.96
CA GLY A 284 1.65 -21.23 -2.02
C GLY A 284 3.15 -21.52 -2.18
N SER A 285 4.02 -20.52 -1.99
CA SER A 285 5.47 -20.70 -2.16
C SER A 285 6.16 -21.35 -0.97
N ASN A 286 5.52 -21.36 0.21
CA ASN A 286 6.06 -21.96 1.42
C ASN A 286 5.58 -23.43 1.51
N VAL A 287 6.28 -24.33 0.83
CA VAL A 287 6.00 -25.75 0.90
C VAL A 287 6.91 -26.34 1.98
N ASP A 288 6.33 -26.83 3.07
CA ASP A 288 7.04 -27.70 4.00
C ASP A 288 7.65 -28.88 3.23
N GLN A 289 8.97 -29.07 3.32
CA GLN A 289 9.74 -30.08 2.57
C GLN A 289 9.32 -31.55 2.84
N GLY A 290 8.22 -31.77 3.54
CA GLY A 290 7.66 -33.10 3.88
C GLY A 290 6.34 -33.42 3.19
N SER A 291 5.67 -32.51 2.52
CA SER A 291 4.43 -32.78 1.78
C SER A 291 4.68 -32.81 0.28
N ASN A 292 4.34 -33.95 -0.38
CA ASN A 292 4.45 -34.16 -1.83
C ASN A 292 3.45 -33.31 -2.66
N GLY A 293 3.07 -32.09 -2.20
CA GLY A 293 2.16 -31.19 -2.89
C GLY A 293 2.67 -29.77 -2.83
N ALA A 294 2.76 -29.08 -3.97
CA ALA A 294 2.88 -27.64 -3.99
C ALA A 294 1.73 -27.05 -3.16
N GLY A 295 2.03 -26.14 -2.22
CA GLY A 295 1.00 -25.43 -1.48
C GLY A 295 0.05 -24.74 -2.47
N LEU A 296 -1.26 -24.89 -2.28
CA LEU A 296 -2.23 -24.24 -3.15
C LEU A 296 -2.29 -22.76 -2.78
N ALA A 297 -1.98 -21.91 -3.76
CA ALA A 297 -2.20 -20.48 -3.63
C ALA A 297 -3.71 -20.19 -3.47
N GLY A 298 -4.08 -19.33 -2.52
CA GLY A 298 -5.49 -19.01 -2.27
C GLY A 298 -5.78 -18.24 -1.00
N GLU A 299 -7.07 -18.07 -0.73
CA GLU A 299 -7.57 -17.40 0.47
C GLU A 299 -7.36 -18.28 1.70
N MET A 300 -6.80 -17.71 2.75
CA MET A 300 -6.59 -18.34 4.05
C MET A 300 -7.61 -17.90 5.09
N GLY A 301 -8.15 -16.73 4.96
CA GLY A 301 -9.13 -16.19 5.89
C GLY A 301 -9.73 -14.88 5.43
N ARG A 302 -10.91 -14.56 5.99
CA ARG A 302 -11.67 -13.36 5.66
C ARG A 302 -12.13 -12.66 6.93
N MET A 303 -11.88 -11.36 6.99
CA MET A 303 -12.42 -10.45 8.02
C MET A 303 -13.49 -9.57 7.36
N ASP A 304 -14.70 -9.60 7.90
CA ASP A 304 -15.91 -8.95 7.38
C ASP A 304 -16.57 -8.00 8.39
N ALA A 305 -15.78 -7.50 9.35
CA ALA A 305 -16.28 -6.60 10.40
C ALA A 305 -16.51 -5.16 9.90
N HIS A 306 -15.95 -4.76 8.75
CA HIS A 306 -16.20 -3.47 8.14
C HIS A 306 -17.59 -3.43 7.45
N THR A 307 -18.24 -2.27 7.50
CA THR A 307 -19.59 -2.06 6.93
C THR A 307 -19.58 -1.11 5.73
N GLU A 308 -18.41 -0.59 5.38
CA GLU A 308 -18.15 0.24 4.21
C GLU A 308 -16.82 -0.17 3.57
N PHE A 309 -16.44 0.46 2.46
CA PHE A 309 -15.24 0.14 1.68
C PHE A 309 -13.99 0.07 2.53
N ALA A 310 -13.36 -1.10 2.58
CA ALA A 310 -12.06 -1.26 3.22
C ALA A 310 -10.96 -0.64 2.35
N MET A 311 -10.24 0.34 2.91
CA MET A 311 -9.33 1.22 2.19
C MET A 311 -7.86 0.91 2.44
N GLY A 312 -7.52 0.54 3.66
CA GLY A 312 -6.13 0.35 4.07
C GLY A 312 -5.91 -0.89 4.91
N VAL A 313 -4.75 -1.49 4.73
CA VAL A 313 -4.23 -2.57 5.58
C VAL A 313 -2.75 -2.34 5.83
N ASP A 314 -2.30 -2.74 7.00
CA ASP A 314 -0.88 -2.78 7.33
C ASP A 314 -0.58 -3.86 8.40
N TRP A 315 0.65 -4.37 8.38
CA TRP A 315 1.13 -5.34 9.34
C TRP A 315 1.88 -4.66 10.48
N CYS A 316 1.71 -5.17 11.68
CA CYS A 316 2.59 -4.82 12.78
C CYS A 316 3.98 -5.44 12.52
N LEU A 317 5.01 -4.61 12.51
CA LEU A 317 6.39 -5.07 12.25
C LEU A 317 7.01 -5.74 13.47
N PHE A 318 6.61 -5.35 14.67
CA PHE A 318 7.14 -5.82 15.94
C PHE A 318 6.10 -6.62 16.73
N GLY A 319 6.55 -7.32 17.76
CA GLY A 319 5.67 -8.08 18.65
C GLY A 319 5.30 -9.47 18.11
N ALA A 320 4.09 -9.93 18.42
CA ALA A 320 3.65 -11.25 18.00
C ALA A 320 3.29 -11.25 16.50
N GLU A 321 3.75 -12.28 15.78
CA GLU A 321 3.37 -12.54 14.39
C GLU A 321 1.85 -12.56 14.21
N GLY A 322 1.37 -11.98 13.13
CA GLY A 322 -0.04 -12.03 12.75
C GLY A 322 -0.85 -10.78 13.10
N TRP A 323 -0.36 -9.89 13.92
CA TRP A 323 -1.05 -8.63 14.19
C TRP A 323 -1.04 -7.70 12.97
N CYS A 324 -2.22 -7.17 12.66
CA CYS A 324 -2.42 -6.24 11.57
C CYS A 324 -3.46 -5.18 11.92
N SER A 325 -3.48 -4.12 11.13
CA SER A 325 -4.47 -3.06 11.19
C SER A 325 -5.19 -2.91 9.86
N THR A 326 -6.46 -2.54 9.93
CA THR A 326 -7.29 -2.22 8.77
C THR A 326 -8.08 -0.96 9.02
N CYS A 327 -8.43 -0.25 7.95
CA CYS A 327 -9.30 0.91 8.04
C CYS A 327 -10.28 0.95 6.88
N ALA A 328 -11.46 1.54 7.13
CA ALA A 328 -12.54 1.60 6.15
C ALA A 328 -13.33 2.91 6.23
N TRP A 329 -14.13 3.17 5.22
CA TRP A 329 -14.98 4.36 5.17
C TRP A 329 -16.16 4.35 6.17
N ASP A 330 -16.31 3.26 6.93
CA ASP A 330 -17.20 3.17 8.09
C ASP A 330 -16.70 3.96 9.32
N GLU A 331 -15.68 4.79 9.12
CA GLU A 331 -15.02 5.57 10.19
C GLU A 331 -14.35 4.69 11.25
N ARG A 332 -13.95 3.46 10.90
CA ARG A 332 -13.35 2.51 11.85
C ARG A 332 -11.93 2.15 11.44
N VAL A 333 -11.09 2.07 12.46
CA VAL A 333 -9.76 1.47 12.42
C VAL A 333 -9.80 0.25 13.33
N LEU A 334 -9.49 -0.92 12.78
CA LEU A 334 -9.49 -2.18 13.49
C LEU A 334 -8.08 -2.73 13.60
N VAL A 335 -7.74 -3.27 14.76
CA VAL A 335 -6.50 -4.00 15.02
C VAL A 335 -6.86 -5.42 15.44
N TRP A 336 -6.32 -6.42 14.73
CA TRP A 336 -6.69 -7.80 14.88
C TRP A 336 -5.55 -8.76 14.52
N ASP A 337 -5.71 -10.04 14.86
CA ASP A 337 -4.71 -11.09 14.62
C ASP A 337 -5.21 -12.04 13.51
N VAL A 338 -4.46 -12.12 12.41
CA VAL A 338 -4.82 -12.99 11.27
C VAL A 338 -4.87 -14.47 11.66
N ARG A 339 -4.16 -14.89 12.71
CA ARG A 339 -4.15 -16.26 13.19
C ARG A 339 -5.51 -16.72 13.71
N GLU A 340 -6.36 -15.78 14.17
CA GLU A 340 -7.73 -16.08 14.60
C GLU A 340 -8.57 -16.60 13.42
N LEU A 341 -8.32 -16.09 12.20
CA LEU A 341 -9.02 -16.51 10.98
C LEU A 341 -8.46 -17.82 10.40
N MET A 342 -7.18 -18.11 10.64
CA MET A 342 -6.51 -19.29 10.09
C MET A 342 -6.73 -20.55 10.96
N ARG A 343 -7.13 -20.42 12.23
CA ARG A 343 -7.34 -21.55 13.18
C ARG A 343 -8.55 -22.44 12.87
N GLY A 344 -9.37 -22.07 11.91
CA GLY A 344 -10.59 -22.80 11.55
C GLY A 344 -10.44 -23.75 10.36
N ARG A 345 -9.21 -24.03 9.92
CA ARG A 345 -8.93 -24.95 8.80
C ARG A 345 -8.07 -26.12 9.22
#